data_e9b58a64827d8d97332267ee602017bc
#
_entry.id   e9b58a64827d8d97332267ee602017bc
#
_cell.length_a   1.000
_cell.length_b   1.000
_cell.length_c   1.000
_cell.angle_alpha   90.00
_cell.angle_beta   90.00
_cell.angle_gamma   90.00
#
_symmetry.space_group_name_H-M   'P 1'
#
loop_
_entity.id
_entity.type
_entity.pdbx_description
1 polymer ?
#
loop_
_entity_poly.entity_id
_entity_poly.type
_entity_poly.pdbx_seq_one_letter_code
_entity_poly.pdbx_strand_id
1 'polypeptide(L)'
;MHLQIILVLALTISLAGISYIENVDAASGHNFESQWGKAGISKSGFFLSPQHLAFDSENNVYVTDLGNSRVQKFDSTGNFLIEWGTRGTNSGEFGHPTGIAVSDEFVFVVDNKNHDIQKFTLDGEFISKWGGFGTDVGFFKSPRGITISDDNLVYIVDSGNARIQTFTLDGEFVSYFGQSGKFGGNFVTPVDIAINSDKIYVTDPNQNKIIVFDIQGNFEKTFNDSVGGYPIYPQGIAFDKEDNFYIVDYRNNRIIHYNEFGISLSMFGQMGNENGNFKFPKDIAISNDGYLFVTDTQGHRIQKFSTPLVQDSIIIEEEQTLPLETIPESEKIETIKSPLQPVMPVPNDFQKPTIMVPEDVLIEASGPLTLINIGEAMATDESGIFSLSNNAPSSFPLGINTIIWTAVDGAGNMAIASQTVTIQDSTPPHISPIDDISLEARSSTQNLVTLDIPEISDEVGVMSITNDAPEVYPLGETIVTWTATDVIGNVSTLSQSIVLTDSTVPRIAFSDDLIIEASSLDQNQ
;
A
#
# COMPACT_ATOMS: atom_id res chain seq x y z
N MET A 1 40.61 -40.71 28.50
CA MET A 1 40.87 -39.60 27.59
C MET A 1 40.61 -40.12 26.19
N HIS A 2 39.35 -40.07 25.72
CA HIS A 2 38.94 -40.60 24.43
C HIS A 2 38.51 -39.41 23.55
N LEU A 3 39.27 -39.22 22.50
CA LEU A 3 39.02 -38.22 21.50
C LEU A 3 38.05 -38.83 20.44
N GLN A 4 36.84 -38.33 20.35
CA GLN A 4 35.92 -38.68 19.26
C GLN A 4 36.23 -37.80 18.06
N ILE A 5 36.65 -38.42 16.97
CA ILE A 5 36.79 -37.81 15.66
C ILE A 5 35.45 -37.96 14.94
N ILE A 6 34.76 -36.86 14.70
CA ILE A 6 33.59 -36.79 13.82
C ILE A 6 34.11 -36.62 12.40
N LEU A 7 33.93 -37.65 11.58
CA LEU A 7 34.25 -37.62 10.14
C LEU A 7 33.03 -37.05 9.39
N VAL A 8 33.11 -35.80 8.95
CA VAL A 8 32.14 -35.21 8.01
C VAL A 8 32.51 -35.62 6.59
N LEU A 9 31.71 -36.49 6.02
CA LEU A 9 31.85 -36.87 4.61
C LEU A 9 31.20 -35.76 3.75
N ALA A 10 32.01 -34.93 3.13
CA ALA A 10 31.57 -33.98 2.12
C ALA A 10 31.35 -34.73 0.80
N LEU A 11 30.11 -34.94 0.41
CA LEU A 11 29.76 -35.41 -0.92
C LEU A 11 29.79 -34.22 -1.89
N THR A 12 30.85 -34.09 -2.67
CA THR A 12 30.88 -33.12 -3.77
C THR A 12 30.09 -33.65 -4.96
N ILE A 13 28.84 -33.20 -5.08
CA ILE A 13 28.11 -33.34 -6.34
C ILE A 13 28.37 -32.09 -7.16
N SER A 14 29.08 -32.25 -8.26
CA SER A 14 29.23 -31.22 -9.28
C SER A 14 27.90 -31.04 -9.99
N LEU A 15 27.11 -30.05 -9.60
CA LEU A 15 25.96 -29.56 -10.37
C LEU A 15 26.41 -28.34 -11.19
N ALA A 16 26.62 -28.59 -12.48
CA ALA A 16 26.62 -27.52 -13.47
C ALA A 16 25.18 -27.04 -13.65
N GLY A 17 24.92 -25.79 -13.28
CA GLY A 17 23.72 -25.06 -13.73
C GLY A 17 22.60 -24.85 -12.69
N ILE A 18 22.90 -24.66 -11.41
CA ILE A 18 21.96 -24.03 -10.50
C ILE A 18 22.45 -22.61 -10.24
N SER A 19 21.81 -21.64 -10.86
CA SER A 19 21.92 -20.26 -10.43
C SER A 19 21.36 -20.15 -9.01
N TYR A 20 22.18 -19.71 -8.06
CA TYR A 20 21.74 -19.35 -6.74
C TYR A 20 20.66 -18.26 -6.87
N ILE A 21 19.42 -18.58 -6.50
CA ILE A 21 18.43 -17.57 -6.21
C ILE A 21 18.87 -17.00 -4.87
N GLU A 22 19.46 -15.81 -4.88
CA GLU A 22 19.67 -15.06 -3.65
C GLU A 22 18.30 -14.64 -3.14
N ASN A 23 17.86 -15.24 -2.03
CA ASN A 23 16.64 -14.87 -1.34
C ASN A 23 16.76 -13.42 -0.88
N VAL A 24 15.98 -12.55 -1.50
CA VAL A 24 15.74 -11.21 -1.00
C VAL A 24 14.67 -11.34 0.08
N ASP A 25 15.13 -11.32 1.32
CA ASP A 25 14.31 -11.23 2.53
C ASP A 25 13.23 -12.33 2.70
N ALA A 26 13.67 -13.53 3.04
CA ALA A 26 12.77 -14.66 3.37
C ALA A 26 11.78 -14.36 4.54
N ALA A 27 11.95 -13.24 5.24
CA ALA A 27 11.05 -12.79 6.31
C ALA A 27 9.80 -12.08 5.77
N SER A 28 9.81 -11.56 4.53
CA SER A 28 8.69 -10.81 3.95
C SER A 28 7.64 -11.67 3.25
N GLY A 29 7.96 -12.94 2.95
CA GLY A 29 7.12 -13.82 2.14
C GLY A 29 7.05 -13.43 0.66
N HIS A 30 7.88 -12.48 0.19
CA HIS A 30 7.95 -12.03 -1.21
C HIS A 30 9.30 -12.43 -1.79
N ASN A 31 9.32 -13.42 -2.70
CA ASN A 31 10.56 -13.86 -3.32
C ASN A 31 10.71 -13.27 -4.72
N PHE A 32 11.92 -12.84 -5.04
CA PHE A 32 12.27 -12.47 -6.40
C PHE A 32 12.19 -13.69 -7.32
N GLU A 33 11.43 -13.57 -8.41
CA GLU A 33 11.23 -14.64 -9.40
C GLU A 33 12.07 -14.41 -10.65
N SER A 34 11.90 -13.24 -11.27
CA SER A 34 12.56 -12.91 -12.52
C SER A 34 12.60 -11.40 -12.78
N GLN A 35 13.37 -11.01 -13.78
CA GLN A 35 13.38 -9.64 -14.28
C GLN A 35 13.67 -9.63 -15.78
N TRP A 36 13.21 -8.58 -16.45
CA TRP A 36 13.56 -8.31 -17.85
C TRP A 36 13.67 -6.81 -18.11
N GLY A 37 14.28 -6.49 -19.23
CA GLY A 37 14.61 -5.13 -19.59
C GLY A 37 15.99 -4.72 -19.13
N LYS A 38 16.50 -3.71 -19.77
CA LYS A 38 17.71 -2.95 -19.44
C LYS A 38 17.70 -1.63 -20.18
N ALA A 39 18.56 -0.70 -19.77
CA ALA A 39 18.67 0.61 -20.40
C ALA A 39 18.91 0.50 -21.92
N GLY A 40 18.07 1.17 -22.71
CA GLY A 40 18.23 1.21 -24.16
C GLY A 40 17.24 2.13 -24.87
N ILE A 41 17.72 2.77 -25.94
CA ILE A 41 16.92 3.63 -26.79
C ILE A 41 16.47 2.81 -28.00
N SER A 42 15.17 2.87 -28.33
CA SER A 42 14.56 2.32 -29.55
C SER A 42 14.84 0.84 -29.82
N LYS A 43 15.19 0.05 -28.81
CA LYS A 43 15.38 -1.38 -28.93
C LYS A 43 14.27 -2.11 -28.20
N SER A 44 13.58 -3.03 -28.89
CA SER A 44 12.50 -3.84 -28.32
C SER A 44 12.99 -4.66 -27.13
N GLY A 45 12.19 -4.72 -26.06
CA GLY A 45 12.55 -5.38 -24.80
C GLY A 45 13.52 -4.58 -23.91
N PHE A 46 13.96 -3.37 -24.33
CA PHE A 46 14.78 -2.46 -23.53
C PHE A 46 13.92 -1.27 -23.11
N PHE A 47 14.23 -0.65 -21.98
CA PHE A 47 13.49 0.48 -21.45
C PHE A 47 14.37 1.73 -21.30
N LEU A 48 13.70 2.89 -21.33
CA LEU A 48 14.26 4.14 -20.87
C LEU A 48 13.25 4.81 -19.93
N SER A 49 13.38 4.57 -18.62
CA SER A 49 12.45 5.03 -17.59
C SER A 49 11.03 4.46 -17.74
N PRO A 50 10.82 3.14 -17.62
CA PRO A 50 9.48 2.56 -17.56
C PRO A 50 8.70 3.18 -16.41
N GLN A 51 7.40 3.47 -16.62
CA GLN A 51 6.57 4.20 -15.65
C GLN A 51 5.52 3.29 -15.02
N HIS A 52 4.48 2.93 -15.76
CA HIS A 52 3.36 2.13 -15.28
C HIS A 52 3.27 0.82 -16.05
N LEU A 53 2.58 -0.14 -15.43
CA LEU A 53 2.31 -1.45 -16.02
C LEU A 53 0.87 -1.90 -15.72
N ALA A 54 0.29 -2.68 -16.65
CA ALA A 54 -1.03 -3.28 -16.50
C ALA A 54 -1.07 -4.64 -17.20
N PHE A 55 -2.08 -5.45 -16.89
CA PHE A 55 -2.26 -6.80 -17.42
C PHE A 55 -3.54 -6.92 -18.25
N ASP A 56 -3.51 -7.77 -19.28
CA ASP A 56 -4.74 -8.29 -19.87
C ASP A 56 -5.19 -9.60 -19.17
N SER A 57 -6.32 -10.14 -19.59
CA SER A 57 -6.88 -11.37 -19.02
C SER A 57 -6.00 -12.62 -19.21
N GLU A 58 -5.04 -12.58 -20.14
CA GLU A 58 -4.05 -13.64 -20.42
C GLU A 58 -2.74 -13.44 -19.61
N ASN A 59 -2.69 -12.45 -18.71
CA ASN A 59 -1.49 -12.02 -17.97
C ASN A 59 -0.35 -11.49 -18.86
N ASN A 60 -0.64 -11.00 -20.07
CA ASN A 60 0.36 -10.23 -20.80
C ASN A 60 0.55 -8.86 -20.12
N VAL A 61 1.80 -8.41 -20.09
CA VAL A 61 2.24 -7.21 -19.38
C VAL A 61 2.40 -6.06 -20.36
N TYR A 62 1.67 -4.98 -20.16
CA TYR A 62 1.79 -3.74 -20.92
C TYR A 62 2.57 -2.72 -20.09
N VAL A 63 3.61 -2.12 -20.65
CA VAL A 63 4.51 -1.20 -19.95
C VAL A 63 4.65 0.11 -20.73
N THR A 64 4.40 1.23 -20.08
CA THR A 64 4.71 2.56 -20.63
C THR A 64 6.21 2.83 -20.49
N ASP A 65 6.89 3.06 -21.60
CA ASP A 65 8.32 3.35 -21.71
C ASP A 65 8.52 4.84 -22.05
N LEU A 66 8.45 5.67 -21.01
CA LEU A 66 8.35 7.14 -21.11
C LEU A 66 9.49 7.74 -21.94
N GLY A 67 10.73 7.34 -21.67
CA GLY A 67 11.89 7.91 -22.34
C GLY A 67 12.00 7.53 -23.82
N ASN A 68 11.39 6.41 -24.22
CA ASN A 68 11.27 5.97 -25.62
C ASN A 68 9.93 6.39 -26.26
N SER A 69 9.01 7.01 -25.51
CA SER A 69 7.70 7.46 -26.00
C SER A 69 6.88 6.35 -26.66
N ARG A 70 6.82 5.18 -26.02
CA ARG A 70 6.12 3.98 -26.53
C ARG A 70 5.46 3.18 -25.41
N VAL A 71 4.64 2.22 -25.79
CA VAL A 71 4.17 1.10 -24.98
C VAL A 71 4.83 -0.18 -25.50
N GLN A 72 5.19 -1.08 -24.60
CA GLN A 72 5.67 -2.42 -24.94
C GLN A 72 4.79 -3.47 -24.25
N LYS A 73 4.43 -4.54 -24.99
CA LYS A 73 3.71 -5.72 -24.48
C LYS A 73 4.67 -6.90 -24.38
N PHE A 74 4.56 -7.61 -23.27
CA PHE A 74 5.33 -8.83 -22.98
C PHE A 74 4.37 -9.94 -22.56
N ASP A 75 4.79 -11.19 -22.66
CA ASP A 75 4.10 -12.27 -21.94
C ASP A 75 4.42 -12.26 -20.43
N SER A 76 3.75 -13.09 -19.64
CA SER A 76 3.92 -13.18 -18.18
C SER A 76 5.33 -13.63 -17.74
N THR A 77 6.15 -14.11 -18.67
CA THR A 77 7.55 -14.52 -18.43
C THR A 77 8.56 -13.47 -18.86
N GLY A 78 8.09 -12.34 -19.45
CA GLY A 78 8.91 -11.21 -19.87
C GLY A 78 9.45 -11.32 -21.31
N ASN A 79 8.95 -12.25 -22.13
CA ASN A 79 9.26 -12.27 -23.55
C ASN A 79 8.53 -11.14 -24.27
N PHE A 80 9.28 -10.37 -25.07
CA PHE A 80 8.74 -9.28 -25.87
C PHE A 80 7.74 -9.81 -26.92
N LEU A 81 6.58 -9.18 -27.01
CA LEU A 81 5.55 -9.50 -28.00
C LEU A 81 5.43 -8.43 -29.06
N ILE A 82 5.07 -7.21 -28.68
CA ILE A 82 4.88 -6.10 -29.60
C ILE A 82 5.17 -4.75 -28.92
N GLU A 83 5.35 -3.70 -29.72
CA GLU A 83 5.44 -2.31 -29.27
C GLU A 83 4.74 -1.35 -30.23
N TRP A 84 4.26 -0.23 -29.70
CA TRP A 84 3.70 0.85 -30.49
C TRP A 84 3.97 2.21 -29.85
N GLY A 85 3.79 3.24 -30.65
CA GLY A 85 4.04 4.61 -30.25
C GLY A 85 5.42 5.11 -30.66
N THR A 86 5.47 6.39 -30.96
CA THR A 86 6.67 7.16 -31.27
C THR A 86 6.51 8.56 -30.68
N ARG A 87 7.63 9.30 -30.60
CA ARG A 87 7.58 10.64 -30.01
C ARG A 87 6.83 11.63 -30.89
N GLY A 88 5.78 12.23 -30.36
CA GLY A 88 4.99 13.24 -31.07
C GLY A 88 3.70 13.65 -30.36
N THR A 89 2.78 14.24 -31.15
CA THR A 89 1.48 14.76 -30.68
C THR A 89 0.31 14.26 -31.52
N ASN A 90 0.57 13.52 -32.60
CA ASN A 90 -0.46 12.94 -33.45
C ASN A 90 -1.10 11.72 -32.78
N SER A 91 -2.14 11.18 -33.42
CA SER A 91 -2.77 9.92 -33.00
C SER A 91 -1.77 8.77 -33.04
N GLY A 92 -1.67 8.01 -31.92
CA GLY A 92 -0.70 6.93 -31.77
C GLY A 92 0.72 7.40 -31.43
N GLU A 93 1.00 8.70 -31.38
CA GLU A 93 2.28 9.24 -30.90
C GLU A 93 2.17 9.69 -29.45
N PHE A 94 3.27 9.65 -28.69
CA PHE A 94 3.31 10.04 -27.30
C PHE A 94 4.35 11.13 -27.01
N GLY A 95 3.96 12.10 -26.20
CA GLY A 95 4.91 13.03 -25.59
C GLY A 95 5.63 12.41 -24.38
N HIS A 96 4.86 12.01 -23.38
CA HIS A 96 5.30 11.33 -22.16
C HIS A 96 4.23 10.32 -21.72
N PRO A 97 4.21 9.07 -22.21
CA PRO A 97 3.28 8.05 -21.74
C PRO A 97 3.57 7.73 -20.28
N THR A 98 2.55 7.79 -19.42
CA THR A 98 2.66 7.53 -17.98
C THR A 98 1.72 6.42 -17.57
N GLY A 99 0.48 6.72 -17.13
CA GLY A 99 -0.49 5.71 -16.72
C GLY A 99 -0.92 4.80 -17.87
N ILE A 100 -1.23 3.56 -17.54
CA ILE A 100 -1.78 2.58 -18.48
C ILE A 100 -2.81 1.71 -17.75
N ALA A 101 -3.95 1.47 -18.40
CA ALA A 101 -4.97 0.54 -17.93
C ALA A 101 -5.43 -0.33 -19.10
N VAL A 102 -5.78 -1.58 -18.81
CA VAL A 102 -6.21 -2.57 -19.80
C VAL A 102 -7.56 -3.12 -19.39
N SER A 103 -8.51 -3.11 -20.33
CA SER A 103 -9.79 -3.83 -20.22
C SER A 103 -9.72 -5.12 -21.04
N ASP A 104 -10.81 -5.88 -21.09
CA ASP A 104 -10.89 -7.10 -21.90
C ASP A 104 -10.61 -6.86 -23.41
N GLU A 105 -10.87 -5.65 -23.92
CA GLU A 105 -10.78 -5.34 -25.34
C GLU A 105 -9.80 -4.20 -25.67
N PHE A 106 -9.46 -3.34 -24.72
CA PHE A 106 -8.78 -2.08 -24.99
C PHE A 106 -7.64 -1.77 -24.02
N VAL A 107 -6.68 -1.01 -24.54
CA VAL A 107 -5.59 -0.40 -23.77
C VAL A 107 -5.79 1.12 -23.75
N PHE A 108 -5.73 1.71 -22.56
CA PHE A 108 -5.80 3.16 -22.35
C PHE A 108 -4.47 3.66 -21.84
N VAL A 109 -3.91 4.67 -22.51
CA VAL A 109 -2.62 5.26 -22.18
C VAL A 109 -2.77 6.74 -21.88
N VAL A 110 -2.28 7.17 -20.74
CA VAL A 110 -2.21 8.59 -20.36
C VAL A 110 -0.96 9.22 -20.96
N ASP A 111 -1.13 10.26 -21.73
CA ASP A 111 -0.02 11.10 -22.16
C ASP A 111 0.05 12.37 -21.31
N ASN A 112 0.92 12.34 -20.31
CA ASN A 112 1.10 13.42 -19.35
C ASN A 112 1.50 14.75 -20.02
N LYS A 113 2.32 14.71 -21.07
CA LYS A 113 2.84 15.90 -21.75
C LYS A 113 1.90 16.46 -22.79
N ASN A 114 1.17 15.58 -23.51
CA ASN A 114 0.18 16.00 -24.49
C ASN A 114 -1.18 16.30 -23.83
N HIS A 115 -1.32 15.92 -22.54
CA HIS A 115 -2.54 16.13 -21.75
C HIS A 115 -3.76 15.41 -22.32
N ASP A 116 -3.55 14.26 -22.95
CA ASP A 116 -4.62 13.44 -23.53
C ASP A 116 -4.56 11.98 -23.06
N ILE A 117 -5.63 11.27 -23.32
CA ILE A 117 -5.75 9.83 -23.11
C ILE A 117 -5.95 9.21 -24.47
N GLN A 118 -5.20 8.16 -24.78
CA GLN A 118 -5.29 7.44 -26.03
C GLN A 118 -5.77 6.01 -25.83
N LYS A 119 -6.75 5.58 -26.62
CA LYS A 119 -7.35 4.25 -26.63
C LYS A 119 -6.80 3.44 -27.81
N PHE A 120 -6.42 2.20 -27.53
CA PHE A 120 -5.87 1.24 -28.50
C PHE A 120 -6.56 -0.12 -28.37
N THR A 121 -6.45 -0.95 -29.40
CA THR A 121 -6.69 -2.40 -29.28
C THR A 121 -5.62 -3.06 -28.42
N LEU A 122 -5.82 -4.31 -27.99
CA LEU A 122 -4.81 -5.10 -27.28
C LEU A 122 -3.53 -5.33 -28.08
N ASP A 123 -3.59 -5.15 -29.42
CA ASP A 123 -2.46 -5.26 -30.35
C ASP A 123 -1.84 -3.90 -30.72
N GLY A 124 -2.27 -2.81 -30.05
CA GLY A 124 -1.66 -1.49 -30.17
C GLY A 124 -2.14 -0.67 -31.36
N GLU A 125 -3.25 -1.05 -32.04
CA GLU A 125 -3.85 -0.24 -33.09
C GLU A 125 -4.61 0.92 -32.45
N PHE A 126 -4.34 2.16 -32.92
CA PHE A 126 -4.99 3.36 -32.42
C PHE A 126 -6.48 3.38 -32.75
N ILE A 127 -7.32 3.69 -31.76
CA ILE A 127 -8.78 3.79 -31.93
C ILE A 127 -9.23 5.25 -31.81
N SER A 128 -8.96 5.89 -30.67
CA SER A 128 -9.41 7.24 -30.37
C SER A 128 -8.54 7.92 -29.34
N LYS A 129 -8.71 9.23 -29.19
CA LYS A 129 -8.13 9.99 -28.07
C LYS A 129 -9.06 11.12 -27.64
N TRP A 130 -8.99 11.49 -26.37
CA TRP A 130 -9.71 12.63 -25.81
C TRP A 130 -8.84 13.39 -24.83
N GLY A 131 -9.29 14.59 -24.43
CA GLY A 131 -8.56 15.46 -23.54
C GLY A 131 -7.95 16.65 -24.26
N GLY A 132 -6.82 17.10 -23.76
CA GLY A 132 -6.09 18.31 -24.13
C GLY A 132 -5.82 19.16 -22.90
N PHE A 133 -4.93 20.15 -23.01
CA PHE A 133 -4.58 21.02 -21.90
C PHE A 133 -5.75 21.94 -21.50
N GLY A 134 -6.16 21.88 -20.24
CA GLY A 134 -7.21 22.74 -19.70
C GLY A 134 -7.64 22.42 -18.28
N THR A 135 -8.58 23.23 -17.76
CA THR A 135 -9.20 23.08 -16.44
C THR A 135 -10.66 22.65 -16.51
N ASP A 136 -11.31 22.81 -17.65
CA ASP A 136 -12.70 22.40 -17.85
C ASP A 136 -12.84 20.88 -17.78
N VAL A 137 -14.08 20.39 -17.62
CA VAL A 137 -14.36 18.95 -17.65
C VAL A 137 -13.96 18.36 -18.99
N GLY A 138 -13.38 17.17 -18.99
CA GLY A 138 -12.86 16.52 -20.19
C GLY A 138 -11.48 16.99 -20.64
N PHE A 139 -10.93 18.09 -20.05
CA PHE A 139 -9.56 18.54 -20.28
C PHE A 139 -8.68 18.22 -19.08
N PHE A 140 -7.37 18.13 -19.27
CA PHE A 140 -6.42 17.71 -18.25
C PHE A 140 -5.25 18.69 -18.11
N LYS A 141 -4.62 18.62 -16.93
CA LYS A 141 -3.34 19.25 -16.68
C LYS A 141 -2.39 18.24 -16.06
N SER A 142 -1.42 17.79 -16.84
CA SER A 142 -0.45 16.76 -16.42
C SER A 142 -1.13 15.51 -15.83
N PRO A 143 -2.04 14.84 -16.55
CA PRO A 143 -2.68 13.61 -16.08
C PRO A 143 -1.63 12.52 -15.85
N ARG A 144 -1.89 11.58 -14.91
CA ARG A 144 -0.91 10.57 -14.51
C ARG A 144 -1.48 9.16 -14.45
N GLY A 145 -2.01 8.75 -13.28
CA GLY A 145 -2.57 7.43 -13.07
C GLY A 145 -3.92 7.24 -13.76
N ILE A 146 -4.26 6.00 -14.06
CA ILE A 146 -5.51 5.60 -14.70
C ILE A 146 -5.88 4.20 -14.23
N THR A 147 -7.16 3.98 -13.97
CA THR A 147 -7.71 2.65 -13.66
C THR A 147 -9.09 2.49 -14.29
N ILE A 148 -9.56 1.25 -14.39
CA ILE A 148 -10.89 0.91 -14.93
C ILE A 148 -11.64 0.15 -13.84
N SER A 149 -12.88 0.57 -13.56
CA SER A 149 -13.77 -0.14 -12.64
C SER A 149 -14.46 -1.33 -13.31
N ASP A 150 -15.02 -2.23 -12.49
CA ASP A 150 -15.82 -3.37 -12.96
C ASP A 150 -17.05 -2.94 -13.78
N ASP A 151 -17.56 -1.72 -13.55
CA ASP A 151 -18.65 -1.11 -14.33
C ASP A 151 -18.18 -0.50 -15.66
N ASN A 152 -16.94 -0.75 -16.09
CA ASN A 152 -16.34 -0.22 -17.32
C ASN A 152 -16.25 1.32 -17.35
N LEU A 153 -15.99 1.95 -16.21
CA LEU A 153 -15.68 3.37 -16.12
C LEU A 153 -14.17 3.60 -15.98
N VAL A 154 -13.66 4.58 -16.69
CA VAL A 154 -12.24 4.95 -16.71
C VAL A 154 -12.01 6.11 -15.74
N TYR A 155 -11.22 5.92 -14.71
CA TYR A 155 -10.86 6.93 -13.73
C TYR A 155 -9.45 7.45 -14.00
N ILE A 156 -9.29 8.76 -14.10
CA ILE A 156 -8.04 9.41 -14.51
C ILE A 156 -7.63 10.44 -13.46
N VAL A 157 -6.39 10.33 -13.00
CA VAL A 157 -5.78 11.30 -12.11
C VAL A 157 -5.37 12.54 -12.90
N ASP A 158 -6.15 13.61 -12.80
CA ASP A 158 -5.86 14.93 -13.37
C ASP A 158 -5.00 15.75 -12.38
N SER A 159 -3.73 15.32 -12.26
CA SER A 159 -2.80 15.69 -11.20
C SER A 159 -2.61 17.20 -11.06
N GLY A 160 -2.45 17.91 -12.17
CA GLY A 160 -2.23 19.36 -12.17
C GLY A 160 -3.48 20.18 -11.89
N ASN A 161 -4.67 19.59 -11.96
CA ASN A 161 -5.95 20.20 -11.55
C ASN A 161 -6.41 19.66 -10.17
N ALA A 162 -5.63 18.78 -9.54
CA ALA A 162 -5.91 18.21 -8.23
C ALA A 162 -7.30 17.56 -8.14
N ARG A 163 -7.67 16.75 -9.13
CA ARG A 163 -8.96 16.06 -9.20
C ARG A 163 -8.82 14.69 -9.86
N ILE A 164 -9.86 13.86 -9.71
CA ILE A 164 -10.07 12.63 -10.46
C ILE A 164 -11.23 12.90 -11.43
N GLN A 165 -11.09 12.52 -12.69
CA GLN A 165 -12.16 12.57 -13.68
C GLN A 165 -12.53 11.16 -14.13
N THR A 166 -13.84 10.91 -14.30
CA THR A 166 -14.41 9.62 -14.71
C THR A 166 -15.02 9.73 -16.10
N PHE A 167 -14.76 8.72 -16.93
CA PHE A 167 -15.24 8.64 -18.32
C PHE A 167 -15.79 7.25 -18.62
N THR A 168 -16.60 7.14 -19.68
CA THR A 168 -16.91 5.85 -20.29
C THR A 168 -15.68 5.31 -21.03
N LEU A 169 -15.71 4.02 -21.45
CA LEU A 169 -14.66 3.44 -22.31
C LEU A 169 -14.52 4.17 -23.67
N ASP A 170 -15.51 4.95 -24.10
CA ASP A 170 -15.46 5.73 -25.33
C ASP A 170 -14.98 7.16 -25.13
N GLY A 171 -14.61 7.53 -23.88
CA GLY A 171 -14.07 8.84 -23.54
C GLY A 171 -15.13 9.91 -23.30
N GLU A 172 -16.41 9.54 -23.11
CA GLU A 172 -17.45 10.47 -22.70
C GLU A 172 -17.33 10.79 -21.21
N PHE A 173 -17.34 12.08 -20.87
CA PHE A 173 -17.23 12.53 -19.48
C PHE A 173 -18.47 12.11 -18.67
N VAL A 174 -18.22 11.53 -17.48
CA VAL A 174 -19.26 11.10 -16.53
C VAL A 174 -19.30 12.00 -15.32
N SER A 175 -18.20 12.12 -14.59
CA SER A 175 -18.13 12.86 -13.33
C SER A 175 -16.70 13.27 -12.98
N TYR A 176 -16.56 14.09 -11.94
CA TYR A 176 -15.27 14.33 -11.30
C TYR A 176 -15.46 14.55 -9.80
N PHE A 177 -14.39 14.32 -9.03
CA PHE A 177 -14.31 14.63 -7.61
C PHE A 177 -12.90 15.06 -7.22
N GLY A 178 -12.77 15.61 -5.99
CA GLY A 178 -11.52 16.14 -5.49
C GLY A 178 -11.29 17.61 -5.88
N GLN A 179 -10.45 18.26 -5.09
CA GLN A 179 -10.04 19.65 -5.28
C GLN A 179 -8.68 19.91 -4.64
N SER A 180 -8.05 21.04 -4.95
CA SER A 180 -6.76 21.42 -4.37
C SER A 180 -6.87 21.70 -2.87
N GLY A 181 -5.95 21.13 -2.08
CA GLY A 181 -5.90 21.33 -0.63
C GLY A 181 -5.12 20.23 0.09
N LYS A 182 -5.07 20.31 1.43
CA LYS A 182 -4.33 19.35 2.27
C LYS A 182 -5.20 18.53 3.22
N PHE A 183 -6.48 18.84 3.32
CA PHE A 183 -7.40 18.26 4.32
C PHE A 183 -8.64 17.68 3.65
N GLY A 184 -9.28 16.73 4.32
CA GLY A 184 -10.61 16.24 3.98
C GLY A 184 -10.76 15.72 2.55
N GLY A 185 -9.88 14.86 2.08
CA GLY A 185 -9.95 14.31 0.73
C GLY A 185 -9.46 15.25 -0.38
N ASN A 186 -8.88 16.41 -0.04
CA ASN A 186 -8.29 17.31 -1.02
C ASN A 186 -6.89 16.84 -1.45
N PHE A 187 -6.49 17.17 -2.67
CA PHE A 187 -5.23 16.77 -3.26
C PHE A 187 -4.21 17.92 -3.35
N VAL A 188 -2.92 17.57 -3.22
CA VAL A 188 -1.81 18.48 -3.56
C VAL A 188 -1.20 18.07 -4.90
N THR A 189 -0.90 16.80 -5.07
CA THR A 189 -0.34 16.26 -6.32
C THR A 189 -0.69 14.78 -6.41
N PRO A 190 -1.93 14.41 -6.68
CA PRO A 190 -2.30 13.00 -6.82
C PRO A 190 -1.57 12.39 -8.01
N VAL A 191 -1.11 11.15 -7.89
CA VAL A 191 -0.29 10.53 -8.96
C VAL A 191 -0.83 9.21 -9.44
N ASP A 192 -1.33 8.36 -8.57
CA ASP A 192 -1.84 7.06 -8.97
C ASP A 192 -3.17 6.74 -8.30
N ILE A 193 -3.89 5.77 -8.86
CA ILE A 193 -5.25 5.42 -8.50
C ILE A 193 -5.49 3.93 -8.68
N ALA A 194 -6.07 3.30 -7.69
CA ALA A 194 -6.59 1.95 -7.79
C ALA A 194 -8.02 1.88 -7.24
N ILE A 195 -8.80 0.95 -7.77
CA ILE A 195 -10.15 0.65 -7.28
C ILE A 195 -10.12 -0.76 -6.71
N ASN A 196 -10.67 -0.90 -5.52
CA ASN A 196 -10.88 -2.18 -4.89
C ASN A 196 -12.29 -2.22 -4.31
N SER A 197 -13.10 -3.18 -4.78
CA SER A 197 -14.52 -3.31 -4.43
C SER A 197 -15.28 -2.01 -4.74
N ASP A 198 -15.78 -1.32 -3.74
CA ASP A 198 -16.55 -0.07 -3.81
C ASP A 198 -15.75 1.18 -3.41
N LYS A 199 -14.40 1.07 -3.35
CA LYS A 199 -13.52 2.16 -2.88
C LYS A 199 -12.45 2.53 -3.88
N ILE A 200 -12.14 3.82 -3.88
CA ILE A 200 -11.12 4.44 -4.72
C ILE A 200 -9.97 4.89 -3.82
N TYR A 201 -8.77 4.42 -4.12
CA TYR A 201 -7.54 4.77 -3.40
C TYR A 201 -6.64 5.61 -4.29
N VAL A 202 -6.23 6.77 -3.81
CA VAL A 202 -5.40 7.72 -4.56
C VAL A 202 -4.14 8.05 -3.77
N THR A 203 -2.99 7.88 -4.38
CA THR A 203 -1.71 8.26 -3.78
C THR A 203 -1.41 9.74 -4.02
N ASP A 204 -1.05 10.48 -2.95
CA ASP A 204 -0.62 11.88 -3.02
C ASP A 204 0.77 12.05 -2.39
N PRO A 205 1.85 11.95 -3.20
CA PRO A 205 3.23 11.98 -2.71
C PRO A 205 3.62 13.25 -1.96
N ASN A 206 3.08 14.40 -2.36
CA ASN A 206 3.42 15.66 -1.71
C ASN A 206 2.73 15.86 -0.36
N GLN A 207 1.80 14.97 -0.02
CA GLN A 207 1.21 14.87 1.30
C GLN A 207 1.70 13.64 2.07
N ASN A 208 2.46 12.73 1.44
CA ASN A 208 2.81 11.39 1.96
C ASN A 208 1.55 10.62 2.38
N LYS A 209 0.49 10.66 1.55
CA LYS A 209 -0.83 10.10 1.88
C LYS A 209 -1.34 9.16 0.81
N ILE A 210 -2.18 8.22 1.27
CA ILE A 210 -3.13 7.49 0.44
C ILE A 210 -4.51 7.99 0.87
N ILE A 211 -5.29 8.51 -0.05
CA ILE A 211 -6.60 9.12 0.22
C ILE A 211 -7.68 8.17 -0.33
N VAL A 212 -8.65 7.83 0.51
CA VAL A 212 -9.70 6.86 0.19
C VAL A 212 -11.03 7.55 0.04
N PHE A 213 -11.75 7.19 -1.02
CA PHE A 213 -13.09 7.65 -1.35
C PHE A 213 -14.00 6.45 -1.58
N ASP A 214 -15.30 6.62 -1.42
CA ASP A 214 -16.27 5.69 -1.98
C ASP A 214 -16.31 5.79 -3.51
N ILE A 215 -17.00 4.84 -4.17
CA ILE A 215 -17.07 4.83 -5.64
C ILE A 215 -17.86 6.04 -6.20
N GLN A 216 -18.60 6.77 -5.39
CA GLN A 216 -19.27 8.03 -5.75
C GLN A 216 -18.35 9.25 -5.62
N GLY A 217 -17.11 9.08 -5.11
CA GLY A 217 -16.12 10.15 -4.92
C GLY A 217 -16.27 10.92 -3.62
N ASN A 218 -17.04 10.42 -2.64
CA ASN A 218 -17.09 11.00 -1.29
C ASN A 218 -15.88 10.56 -0.49
N PHE A 219 -15.23 11.51 0.19
CA PHE A 219 -14.08 11.23 1.04
C PHE A 219 -14.46 10.33 2.22
N GLU A 220 -13.68 9.27 2.46
CA GLU A 220 -13.84 8.37 3.61
C GLU A 220 -12.73 8.56 4.64
N LYS A 221 -11.49 8.33 4.24
CA LYS A 221 -10.33 8.33 5.15
C LYS A 221 -9.02 8.64 4.44
N THR A 222 -7.96 8.83 5.21
CA THR A 222 -6.58 8.87 4.70
C THR A 222 -5.71 7.91 5.48
N PHE A 223 -4.79 7.26 4.81
CA PHE A 223 -3.64 6.65 5.45
C PHE A 223 -2.46 7.62 5.36
N ASN A 224 -1.87 7.95 6.49
CA ASN A 224 -0.76 8.89 6.61
C ASN A 224 0.23 8.47 7.71
N ASP A 225 1.37 9.16 7.76
CA ASP A 225 2.59 8.83 8.52
C ASP A 225 2.47 9.04 10.04
N SER A 226 1.42 8.51 10.68
CA SER A 226 1.30 8.63 12.15
C SER A 226 1.88 7.43 12.92
N VAL A 227 2.18 6.30 12.25
CA VAL A 227 2.75 5.09 12.88
C VAL A 227 3.77 4.47 11.94
N GLY A 228 5.00 4.27 12.40
CA GLY A 228 6.16 3.88 11.60
C GLY A 228 5.92 2.77 10.57
N GLY A 229 6.21 3.08 9.31
CA GLY A 229 6.04 2.16 8.18
C GLY A 229 5.37 2.79 6.97
N TYR A 230 4.82 3.99 7.07
CA TYR A 230 4.18 4.66 5.93
C TYR A 230 5.18 5.09 4.85
N PRO A 231 4.73 5.11 3.58
CA PRO A 231 5.59 5.45 2.46
C PRO A 231 5.96 6.94 2.48
N ILE A 232 7.22 7.22 2.20
CA ILE A 232 7.66 8.58 1.87
C ILE A 232 7.58 8.77 0.36
N TYR A 233 6.66 9.62 -0.08
CA TYR A 233 6.42 9.88 -1.48
C TYR A 233 5.79 8.67 -2.21
N PRO A 234 4.58 8.19 -1.78
CA PRO A 234 3.90 7.06 -2.39
C PRO A 234 3.67 7.30 -3.90
N GLN A 235 3.87 6.26 -4.71
CA GLN A 235 3.63 6.26 -6.14
C GLN A 235 2.57 5.21 -6.47
N GLY A 236 2.91 4.12 -7.15
CA GLY A 236 1.99 3.07 -7.55
C GLY A 236 1.30 2.36 -6.39
N ILE A 237 0.08 1.92 -6.63
CA ILE A 237 -0.76 1.18 -5.69
C ILE A 237 -1.45 0.01 -6.40
N ALA A 238 -1.43 -1.18 -5.80
CA ALA A 238 -2.14 -2.36 -6.30
C ALA A 238 -2.75 -3.17 -5.16
N PHE A 239 -3.80 -3.93 -5.46
CA PHE A 239 -4.52 -4.80 -4.51
C PHE A 239 -4.31 -6.26 -4.87
N ASP A 240 -4.20 -7.12 -3.84
CA ASP A 240 -4.33 -8.58 -3.99
C ASP A 240 -5.80 -9.03 -3.84
N LYS A 241 -6.02 -10.34 -3.95
CA LYS A 241 -7.37 -10.94 -3.88
C LYS A 241 -7.96 -11.01 -2.46
N GLU A 242 -7.16 -10.75 -1.46
CA GLU A 242 -7.50 -10.70 -0.03
C GLU A 242 -7.73 -9.27 0.46
N ASP A 243 -7.89 -8.31 -0.45
CA ASP A 243 -8.07 -6.88 -0.18
C ASP A 243 -6.86 -6.20 0.51
N ASN A 244 -5.71 -6.89 0.60
CA ASN A 244 -4.47 -6.25 0.99
C ASN A 244 -3.94 -5.38 -0.15
N PHE A 245 -3.13 -4.37 0.16
CA PHE A 245 -2.60 -3.50 -0.87
C PHE A 245 -1.10 -3.25 -0.74
N TYR A 246 -0.50 -2.97 -1.87
CA TYR A 246 0.92 -2.72 -2.01
C TYR A 246 1.15 -1.29 -2.46
N ILE A 247 2.12 -0.62 -1.85
CA ILE A 247 2.52 0.76 -2.18
C ILE A 247 3.98 0.82 -2.55
N VAL A 248 4.26 1.51 -3.63
CA VAL A 248 5.62 1.90 -3.99
C VAL A 248 6.06 3.07 -3.12
N ASP A 249 6.98 2.80 -2.18
CA ASP A 249 7.65 3.82 -1.36
C ASP A 249 8.89 4.35 -2.11
N TYR A 250 8.63 5.27 -3.03
CA TYR A 250 9.56 5.75 -4.05
C TYR A 250 10.88 6.26 -3.50
N ARG A 251 10.85 7.10 -2.45
CA ARG A 251 12.09 7.69 -1.89
C ARG A 251 12.91 6.72 -1.08
N ASN A 252 12.28 5.69 -0.53
CA ASN A 252 12.97 4.64 0.22
C ASN A 252 13.35 3.46 -0.67
N ASN A 253 12.98 3.46 -1.96
CA ASN A 253 13.29 2.39 -2.92
C ASN A 253 12.82 1.02 -2.45
N ARG A 254 11.60 0.94 -1.91
CA ARG A 254 11.01 -0.29 -1.38
C ARG A 254 9.52 -0.38 -1.72
N ILE A 255 8.97 -1.56 -1.51
CA ILE A 255 7.54 -1.84 -1.56
C ILE A 255 7.06 -2.11 -0.14
N ILE A 256 5.91 -1.58 0.21
CA ILE A 256 5.26 -1.85 1.49
C ILE A 256 3.94 -2.54 1.21
N HIS A 257 3.71 -3.65 1.89
CA HIS A 257 2.49 -4.46 1.86
C HIS A 257 1.64 -4.13 3.09
N TYR A 258 0.38 -3.78 2.88
CA TYR A 258 -0.58 -3.42 3.91
C TYR A 258 -1.80 -4.32 3.85
N ASN A 259 -2.44 -4.56 5.00
CA ASN A 259 -3.79 -5.11 5.00
C ASN A 259 -4.83 -4.03 4.65
N GLU A 260 -6.10 -4.42 4.52
CA GLU A 260 -7.24 -3.53 4.20
C GLU A 260 -7.43 -2.36 5.19
N PHE A 261 -6.90 -2.49 6.42
CA PHE A 261 -6.96 -1.45 7.45
C PHE A 261 -5.79 -0.45 7.36
N GLY A 262 -4.81 -0.67 6.47
CA GLY A 262 -3.61 0.16 6.32
C GLY A 262 -2.50 -0.17 7.31
N ILE A 263 -2.54 -1.37 7.92
CA ILE A 263 -1.47 -1.85 8.79
C ILE A 263 -0.42 -2.53 7.92
N SER A 264 0.84 -2.15 8.08
CA SER A 264 1.96 -2.74 7.34
C SER A 264 2.17 -4.19 7.75
N LEU A 265 2.00 -5.11 6.82
CA LEU A 265 2.24 -6.54 6.99
C LEU A 265 3.71 -6.89 6.76
N SER A 266 4.31 -6.32 5.73
CA SER A 266 5.70 -6.54 5.37
C SER A 266 6.22 -5.42 4.49
N MET A 267 7.55 -5.38 4.30
CA MET A 267 8.19 -4.49 3.34
C MET A 267 9.42 -5.17 2.75
N PHE A 268 9.73 -4.88 1.49
CA PHE A 268 10.90 -5.44 0.81
C PHE A 268 11.50 -4.46 -0.19
N GLY A 269 12.76 -4.69 -0.54
CA GLY A 269 13.54 -3.85 -1.43
C GLY A 269 14.29 -2.74 -0.70
N GLN A 270 15.37 -2.31 -1.32
CA GLN A 270 16.22 -1.19 -0.92
C GLN A 270 16.91 -0.61 -2.16
N MET A 271 17.60 0.51 -2.00
CA MET A 271 18.33 1.11 -3.15
C MET A 271 19.43 0.18 -3.64
N GLY A 272 19.39 -0.22 -4.91
CA GLY A 272 20.41 -1.10 -5.49
C GLY A 272 20.14 -1.56 -6.92
N ASN A 273 21.09 -2.35 -7.47
CA ASN A 273 20.99 -3.00 -8.78
C ASN A 273 20.69 -4.50 -8.68
N GLU A 274 20.92 -5.08 -7.50
CA GLU A 274 20.73 -6.51 -7.27
C GLU A 274 19.26 -6.89 -7.45
N ASN A 275 18.99 -8.17 -7.58
CA ASN A 275 17.64 -8.70 -7.65
C ASN A 275 16.87 -8.36 -6.38
N GLY A 276 15.63 -7.87 -6.52
CA GLY A 276 14.81 -7.43 -5.41
C GLY A 276 15.13 -6.05 -4.84
N ASN A 277 16.23 -5.41 -5.29
CA ASN A 277 16.53 -4.02 -4.99
C ASN A 277 16.04 -3.10 -6.11
N PHE A 278 15.73 -1.85 -5.80
CA PHE A 278 15.13 -0.91 -6.75
C PHE A 278 15.92 0.39 -6.88
N LYS A 279 15.71 1.07 -8.01
CA LYS A 279 16.14 2.45 -8.22
C LYS A 279 14.94 3.30 -8.64
N PHE A 280 14.39 4.02 -7.69
CA PHE A 280 13.23 4.88 -7.88
C PHE A 280 12.08 4.13 -8.58
N PRO A 281 11.55 3.05 -7.95
CA PRO A 281 10.42 2.31 -8.49
C PRO A 281 9.21 3.23 -8.60
N LYS A 282 8.39 3.04 -9.63
CA LYS A 282 7.26 3.94 -9.90
C LYS A 282 5.92 3.27 -9.73
N ASP A 283 5.79 2.07 -10.23
CA ASP A 283 4.51 1.41 -10.28
C ASP A 283 4.60 -0.05 -9.88
N ILE A 284 3.48 -0.59 -9.51
CA ILE A 284 3.30 -1.94 -9.03
C ILE A 284 1.94 -2.45 -9.50
N ALA A 285 1.89 -3.67 -10.00
CA ALA A 285 0.63 -4.32 -10.30
C ALA A 285 0.71 -5.82 -9.97
N ILE A 286 -0.45 -6.43 -9.76
CA ILE A 286 -0.59 -7.85 -9.45
C ILE A 286 -1.30 -8.53 -10.62
N SER A 287 -0.70 -9.59 -11.13
CA SER A 287 -1.28 -10.40 -12.21
C SER A 287 -2.44 -11.27 -11.70
N ASN A 288 -3.27 -11.78 -12.63
CA ASN A 288 -4.41 -12.61 -12.28
C ASN A 288 -4.03 -13.93 -11.56
N ASP A 289 -2.80 -14.41 -11.75
CA ASP A 289 -2.21 -15.56 -11.06
C ASP A 289 -1.47 -15.20 -9.75
N GLY A 290 -1.57 -13.92 -9.32
CA GLY A 290 -1.13 -13.47 -8.00
C GLY A 290 0.34 -13.04 -7.91
N TYR A 291 1.09 -12.96 -9.03
CA TYR A 291 2.45 -12.44 -9.01
C TYR A 291 2.48 -10.92 -9.00
N LEU A 292 3.44 -10.38 -8.29
CA LEU A 292 3.68 -8.96 -8.16
C LEU A 292 4.73 -8.49 -9.17
N PHE A 293 4.45 -7.41 -9.88
CA PHE A 293 5.39 -6.83 -10.85
C PHE A 293 5.65 -5.36 -10.50
N VAL A 294 6.91 -4.96 -10.56
CA VAL A 294 7.35 -3.60 -10.19
C VAL A 294 8.14 -2.96 -11.32
N THR A 295 7.78 -1.74 -11.69
CA THR A 295 8.60 -0.91 -12.60
C THR A 295 9.78 -0.32 -11.82
N ASP A 296 10.98 -0.82 -12.05
CA ASP A 296 12.23 -0.27 -11.52
C ASP A 296 12.76 0.81 -12.49
N THR A 297 12.21 2.02 -12.37
CA THR A 297 12.28 3.07 -13.38
C THR A 297 13.71 3.48 -13.75
N GLN A 298 14.58 3.76 -12.78
CA GLN A 298 15.99 4.06 -13.03
C GLN A 298 16.88 2.81 -13.08
N GLY A 299 16.35 1.64 -12.71
CA GLY A 299 16.91 0.34 -13.01
C GLY A 299 16.66 -0.07 -14.46
N HIS A 300 15.72 0.60 -15.16
CA HIS A 300 15.33 0.33 -16.55
C HIS A 300 14.87 -1.11 -16.78
N ARG A 301 14.14 -1.66 -15.83
CA ARG A 301 13.69 -3.06 -15.82
C ARG A 301 12.33 -3.21 -15.16
N ILE A 302 11.71 -4.34 -15.39
CA ILE A 302 10.56 -4.85 -14.64
C ILE A 302 11.06 -6.00 -13.78
N GLN A 303 10.64 -6.06 -12.52
CA GLN A 303 10.93 -7.17 -11.62
C GLN A 303 9.65 -7.86 -11.22
N LYS A 304 9.65 -9.21 -11.24
CA LYS A 304 8.55 -10.09 -10.84
C LYS A 304 8.88 -10.75 -9.51
N PHE A 305 7.89 -10.82 -8.64
CA PHE A 305 7.98 -11.45 -7.32
C PHE A 305 6.80 -12.40 -7.11
N SER A 306 6.99 -13.48 -6.35
CA SER A 306 5.87 -14.21 -5.77
C SER A 306 5.29 -13.43 -4.59
N THR A 307 3.98 -13.54 -4.41
CA THR A 307 3.30 -13.12 -3.18
C THR A 307 3.22 -14.32 -2.22
N PRO A 308 2.93 -14.12 -0.93
CA PRO A 308 2.69 -15.22 0.00
C PRO A 308 1.68 -16.25 -0.50
N LEU A 309 0.65 -15.82 -1.21
CA LEU A 309 -0.40 -16.68 -1.78
C LEU A 309 0.09 -17.61 -2.89
N VAL A 310 0.98 -17.12 -3.75
CA VAL A 310 1.57 -17.93 -4.83
C VAL A 310 2.51 -18.99 -4.27
N GLN A 311 3.20 -18.70 -3.17
CA GLN A 311 4.07 -19.68 -2.51
C GLN A 311 3.28 -20.87 -1.97
N ASP A 312 2.12 -20.64 -1.38
CA ASP A 312 1.26 -21.71 -0.87
C ASP A 312 0.66 -22.58 -1.98
N SER A 313 0.46 -22.04 -3.18
CA SER A 313 -0.06 -22.76 -4.34
C SER A 313 0.98 -23.60 -5.10
N ILE A 314 2.27 -23.26 -5.02
CA ILE A 314 3.36 -23.96 -5.73
C ILE A 314 3.77 -25.27 -5.00
N ILE A 315 3.39 -25.45 -3.73
CA ILE A 315 3.74 -26.64 -2.94
C ILE A 315 2.93 -27.90 -3.36
N ILE A 316 1.98 -27.78 -4.31
CA ILE A 316 1.14 -28.91 -4.77
C ILE A 316 1.35 -29.18 -6.28
N GLU A 317 2.57 -29.32 -6.78
CA GLU A 317 2.81 -30.02 -8.03
C GLU A 317 3.65 -31.26 -7.80
N GLU A 318 2.93 -32.40 -7.90
CA GLU A 318 3.28 -33.77 -8.19
C GLU A 318 4.78 -34.09 -8.35
N GLU A 319 5.25 -34.89 -7.41
CA GLU A 319 6.38 -35.79 -7.59
C GLU A 319 6.13 -36.67 -8.85
N GLN A 320 6.57 -36.22 -10.03
CA GLN A 320 6.63 -37.06 -11.21
C GLN A 320 7.60 -38.20 -10.92
N THR A 321 7.05 -39.37 -10.69
CA THR A 321 7.80 -40.62 -10.62
C THR A 321 8.56 -40.83 -11.93
N LEU A 322 9.86 -40.57 -11.89
CA LEU A 322 10.79 -41.01 -12.96
C LEU A 322 10.79 -42.57 -12.98
N PRO A 323 10.80 -43.21 -14.18
CA PRO A 323 10.91 -44.65 -14.29
C PRO A 323 12.22 -45.13 -13.69
N LEU A 324 12.16 -46.16 -12.86
CA LEU A 324 13.31 -46.86 -12.33
C LEU A 324 14.12 -47.47 -13.51
N GLU A 325 15.24 -46.84 -13.90
CA GLU A 325 16.26 -47.50 -14.69
C GLU A 325 17.07 -48.42 -13.76
N THR A 326 17.17 -49.66 -14.16
CA THR A 326 17.85 -50.77 -13.48
C THR A 326 19.37 -50.49 -13.37
N ILE A 327 19.86 -50.38 -12.12
CA ILE A 327 21.32 -50.38 -11.82
C ILE A 327 21.85 -51.81 -11.87
N PRO A 328 23.00 -52.07 -12.52
CA PRO A 328 23.58 -53.41 -12.58
C PRO A 328 24.14 -53.87 -11.23
N GLU A 329 23.88 -55.11 -10.96
CA GLU A 329 24.26 -55.90 -9.78
C GLU A 329 25.79 -56.14 -9.77
N SER A 330 26.55 -55.31 -9.06
CA SER A 330 27.90 -55.68 -8.54
C SER A 330 28.48 -54.59 -7.64
N GLU A 331 28.14 -54.65 -6.37
CA GLU A 331 29.07 -54.37 -5.26
C GLU A 331 28.40 -54.77 -3.94
N LYS A 332 28.86 -55.88 -3.39
CA LYS A 332 28.48 -56.35 -2.06
C LYS A 332 29.07 -55.45 -1.02
N ILE A 333 28.26 -54.67 -0.32
CA ILE A 333 28.60 -54.01 0.94
C ILE A 333 28.01 -54.87 2.07
N GLU A 334 28.90 -55.32 2.96
CA GLU A 334 28.54 -56.13 4.13
C GLU A 334 27.56 -55.35 5.07
N THR A 335 26.44 -55.97 5.33
CA THR A 335 25.39 -55.48 6.17
C THR A 335 25.79 -55.53 7.67
N ILE A 336 25.96 -54.39 8.29
CA ILE A 336 25.90 -54.29 9.77
C ILE A 336 24.46 -54.49 10.18
N LYS A 337 24.18 -55.66 10.71
CA LYS A 337 22.87 -55.98 11.35
C LYS A 337 22.80 -55.30 12.71
N SER A 338 22.15 -54.13 12.73
CA SER A 338 21.45 -53.69 13.93
C SER A 338 20.03 -54.27 13.89
N PRO A 339 19.47 -54.82 14.97
CA PRO A 339 18.14 -55.37 14.92
C PRO A 339 17.12 -54.27 14.70
N LEU A 340 16.56 -54.20 13.48
CA LEU A 340 15.34 -53.48 13.23
C LEU A 340 14.25 -54.05 14.12
N GLN A 341 13.70 -53.21 14.98
CA GLN A 341 12.43 -53.51 15.62
C GLN A 341 11.41 -53.83 14.50
N PRO A 342 10.54 -54.82 14.65
CA PRO A 342 9.54 -55.13 13.65
C PRO A 342 8.67 -53.88 13.49
N VAL A 343 8.63 -53.34 12.25
CA VAL A 343 7.60 -52.40 11.86
C VAL A 343 6.30 -53.16 11.97
N MET A 344 5.51 -52.86 12.98
CA MET A 344 4.15 -53.37 13.11
C MET A 344 3.40 -52.94 11.85
N PRO A 345 2.62 -53.81 11.20
CA PRO A 345 1.77 -53.38 10.10
C PRO A 345 0.87 -52.28 10.64
N VAL A 346 0.91 -51.10 10.03
CA VAL A 346 -0.01 -50.01 10.32
C VAL A 346 -1.41 -50.58 10.15
N PRO A 347 -2.29 -50.57 11.16
CA PRO A 347 -3.67 -50.99 11.00
C PRO A 347 -4.28 -50.18 9.83
N ASN A 348 -5.23 -50.77 9.08
CA ASN A 348 -6.06 -50.02 8.13
C ASN A 348 -6.94 -49.07 8.94
N ASP A 349 -6.33 -47.99 9.39
CA ASP A 349 -6.99 -46.92 10.13
C ASP A 349 -7.42 -45.82 9.16
N PHE A 350 -8.72 -45.54 9.12
CA PHE A 350 -9.37 -44.49 8.33
C PHE A 350 -10.01 -43.45 9.24
N GLN A 351 -9.80 -43.55 10.56
CA GLN A 351 -10.28 -42.55 11.49
C GLN A 351 -9.35 -41.33 11.44
N LYS A 352 -9.95 -40.15 11.53
CA LYS A 352 -9.18 -38.91 11.60
C LYS A 352 -8.84 -38.62 13.06
N PRO A 353 -7.67 -38.02 13.34
CA PRO A 353 -7.33 -37.61 14.69
C PRO A 353 -8.35 -36.57 15.24
N THR A 354 -8.52 -36.59 16.55
CA THR A 354 -9.31 -35.59 17.27
C THR A 354 -8.39 -34.52 17.76
N ILE A 355 -8.68 -33.23 17.43
CA ILE A 355 -7.91 -32.05 17.87
C ILE A 355 -8.70 -31.32 18.95
N MET A 356 -8.04 -31.05 20.08
CA MET A 356 -8.51 -30.12 21.11
C MET A 356 -7.68 -28.83 20.97
N VAL A 357 -8.30 -27.78 20.43
CA VAL A 357 -7.66 -26.47 20.31
C VAL A 357 -7.75 -25.69 21.63
N PRO A 358 -6.84 -24.74 21.88
CA PRO A 358 -6.97 -23.79 22.98
C PRO A 358 -8.26 -22.96 22.87
N GLU A 359 -8.66 -22.34 23.99
CA GLU A 359 -9.79 -21.41 23.99
C GLU A 359 -9.51 -20.20 23.08
N ASP A 360 -10.57 -19.61 22.55
CA ASP A 360 -10.49 -18.37 21.78
C ASP A 360 -9.90 -17.24 22.65
N VAL A 361 -9.11 -16.35 22.03
CA VAL A 361 -8.42 -15.26 22.70
C VAL A 361 -9.05 -13.95 22.29
N LEU A 362 -9.34 -13.09 23.28
CA LEU A 362 -9.72 -11.70 23.10
C LEU A 362 -8.73 -10.85 23.91
N ILE A 363 -7.99 -9.94 23.27
CA ILE A 363 -6.97 -9.12 23.91
C ILE A 363 -6.96 -7.71 23.33
N GLU A 364 -6.57 -6.76 24.18
CA GLU A 364 -6.33 -5.36 23.77
C GLU A 364 -5.03 -5.26 22.98
N ALA A 365 -5.04 -4.46 21.92
CA ALA A 365 -3.87 -4.22 21.08
C ALA A 365 -2.74 -3.53 21.87
N SER A 366 -1.51 -3.96 21.66
CA SER A 366 -0.30 -3.34 22.22
C SER A 366 0.52 -2.60 21.15
N GLY A 367 -0.09 -2.39 20.00
CA GLY A 367 0.49 -1.76 18.83
C GLY A 367 -0.19 -2.24 17.56
N PRO A 368 0.29 -1.84 16.37
CA PRO A 368 -0.23 -2.29 15.09
C PRO A 368 -0.19 -3.82 14.91
N LEU A 369 0.75 -4.48 15.57
CA LEU A 369 0.87 -5.94 15.68
C LEU A 369 1.06 -6.31 17.14
N THR A 370 0.23 -7.23 17.62
CA THR A 370 0.24 -7.67 19.03
C THR A 370 0.85 -9.05 19.16
N LEU A 371 1.86 -9.19 20.01
CA LEU A 371 2.48 -10.48 20.36
C LEU A 371 1.63 -11.18 21.42
N ILE A 372 1.19 -12.40 21.13
CA ILE A 372 0.42 -13.19 22.08
C ILE A 372 0.86 -14.66 22.08
N ASN A 373 0.60 -15.33 23.17
CA ASN A 373 0.70 -16.77 23.26
C ASN A 373 -0.71 -17.37 23.02
N ILE A 374 -0.88 -18.09 21.92
CA ILE A 374 -2.14 -18.72 21.53
C ILE A 374 -2.43 -20.03 22.29
N GLY A 375 -1.50 -20.49 23.13
CA GLY A 375 -1.59 -21.80 23.80
C GLY A 375 -1.09 -22.95 22.92
N GLU A 376 -1.29 -24.17 23.41
CA GLU A 376 -0.91 -25.40 22.71
C GLU A 376 -2.14 -26.29 22.51
N ALA A 377 -2.34 -26.77 21.27
CA ALA A 377 -3.37 -27.74 20.99
C ALA A 377 -2.89 -29.17 21.36
N MET A 378 -3.84 -30.06 21.59
CA MET A 378 -3.58 -31.48 21.76
C MET A 378 -4.33 -32.25 20.69
N ALA A 379 -3.72 -33.33 20.17
CA ALA A 379 -4.37 -34.23 19.27
C ALA A 379 -4.25 -35.70 19.77
N THR A 380 -5.25 -36.50 19.51
CA THR A 380 -5.28 -37.91 19.90
C THR A 380 -5.84 -38.77 18.79
N ASP A 381 -5.25 -39.96 18.61
CA ASP A 381 -5.68 -40.97 17.68
C ASP A 381 -5.19 -42.35 18.11
N GLU A 382 -5.89 -43.46 17.69
CA GLU A 382 -5.50 -44.84 18.01
C GLU A 382 -4.20 -45.27 17.31
N SER A 383 -3.93 -44.73 16.11
CA SER A 383 -2.68 -44.94 15.36
C SER A 383 -1.52 -44.07 15.81
N GLY A 384 -1.78 -43.18 16.81
CA GLY A 384 -0.84 -42.15 17.30
C GLY A 384 -0.83 -40.90 16.42
N ILE A 385 -0.23 -39.81 16.91
CA ILE A 385 -0.12 -38.55 16.18
C ILE A 385 1.27 -38.45 15.54
N PHE A 386 1.29 -38.32 14.20
CA PHE A 386 2.51 -38.11 13.43
C PHE A 386 2.96 -36.66 13.50
N SER A 387 2.02 -35.71 13.32
CA SER A 387 2.32 -34.27 13.42
C SER A 387 1.12 -33.47 13.94
N LEU A 388 1.42 -32.37 14.64
CA LEU A 388 0.47 -31.34 15.04
C LEU A 388 1.12 -29.99 14.82
N SER A 389 0.49 -29.14 14.03
CA SER A 389 0.98 -27.83 13.62
C SER A 389 -0.13 -26.80 13.55
N ASN A 390 0.22 -25.53 13.43
CA ASN A 390 -0.72 -24.45 13.18
C ASN A 390 -0.11 -23.40 12.23
N ASN A 391 -0.96 -22.52 11.70
CA ASN A 391 -0.58 -21.42 10.81
C ASN A 391 -0.50 -20.06 11.52
N ALA A 392 -0.38 -20.03 12.86
CA ALA A 392 -0.34 -18.77 13.60
C ALA A 392 0.86 -17.90 13.19
N PRO A 393 0.65 -16.61 12.92
CA PRO A 393 1.74 -15.69 12.70
C PRO A 393 2.51 -15.43 14.00
N SER A 394 3.71 -14.88 13.90
CA SER A 394 4.52 -14.48 15.08
C SER A 394 3.90 -13.33 15.86
N SER A 395 3.06 -12.50 15.23
CA SER A 395 2.32 -11.39 15.84
C SER A 395 1.00 -11.19 15.09
N PHE A 396 0.00 -10.68 15.77
CA PHE A 396 -1.38 -10.62 15.30
C PHE A 396 -1.80 -9.19 14.98
N PRO A 397 -2.37 -8.91 13.81
CA PRO A 397 -2.98 -7.64 13.49
C PRO A 397 -4.31 -7.45 14.24
N LEU A 398 -4.80 -6.19 14.24
CA LEU A 398 -6.15 -5.89 14.72
C LEU A 398 -7.22 -6.70 14.01
N GLY A 399 -8.31 -6.97 14.72
CA GLY A 399 -9.46 -7.70 14.21
C GLY A 399 -9.45 -9.18 14.56
N ILE A 400 -10.25 -9.95 13.82
CA ILE A 400 -10.44 -11.38 14.04
C ILE A 400 -9.42 -12.16 13.21
N ASN A 401 -8.58 -12.94 13.89
CA ASN A 401 -7.58 -13.79 13.28
C ASN A 401 -7.98 -15.26 13.52
N THR A 402 -8.04 -16.06 12.46
CA THR A 402 -8.37 -17.47 12.56
C THR A 402 -7.11 -18.32 12.45
N ILE A 403 -6.81 -19.07 13.49
CA ILE A 403 -5.71 -20.04 13.54
C ILE A 403 -6.24 -21.40 13.13
N ILE A 404 -5.61 -22.02 12.16
CA ILE A 404 -5.91 -23.38 11.71
C ILE A 404 -4.89 -24.33 12.32
N TRP A 405 -5.38 -25.24 13.14
CA TRP A 405 -4.61 -26.34 13.70
C TRP A 405 -4.80 -27.58 12.82
N THR A 406 -3.70 -28.23 12.46
CA THR A 406 -3.69 -29.42 11.62
C THR A 406 -3.00 -30.55 12.35
N ALA A 407 -3.67 -31.69 12.49
CA ALA A 407 -3.10 -32.92 13.00
C ALA A 407 -3.11 -34.02 11.92
N VAL A 408 -2.02 -34.77 11.84
CA VAL A 408 -1.89 -35.96 11.00
C VAL A 408 -1.58 -37.12 11.92
N ASP A 409 -2.30 -38.25 11.77
CA ASP A 409 -2.08 -39.47 12.54
C ASP A 409 -0.98 -40.34 11.94
N GLY A 410 -0.70 -41.49 12.61
CA GLY A 410 0.30 -42.44 12.14
C GLY A 410 -0.10 -43.22 10.88
N ALA A 411 -1.40 -43.19 10.49
CA ALA A 411 -1.93 -43.80 9.28
C ALA A 411 -2.02 -42.80 8.09
N GLY A 412 -1.76 -41.51 8.34
CA GLY A 412 -1.80 -40.42 7.33
C GLY A 412 -3.17 -39.76 7.20
N ASN A 413 -4.15 -40.03 8.08
CA ASN A 413 -5.41 -39.28 8.07
C ASN A 413 -5.22 -37.92 8.70
N MET A 414 -5.89 -36.90 8.15
CA MET A 414 -5.74 -35.49 8.56
C MET A 414 -7.04 -34.94 9.15
N ALA A 415 -6.92 -34.23 10.26
CA ALA A 415 -7.96 -33.41 10.84
C ALA A 415 -7.50 -31.96 10.95
N ILE A 416 -8.45 -31.02 10.88
CA ILE A 416 -8.26 -29.62 11.10
C ILE A 416 -9.25 -29.09 12.15
N ALA A 417 -8.83 -28.12 12.93
CA ALA A 417 -9.67 -27.37 13.86
C ALA A 417 -9.23 -25.92 13.89
N SER A 418 -10.15 -25.00 14.24
CA SER A 418 -9.87 -23.57 14.26
C SER A 418 -9.94 -23.02 15.68
N GLN A 419 -9.10 -22.02 15.94
CA GLN A 419 -9.10 -21.15 17.13
C GLN A 419 -9.22 -19.71 16.67
N THR A 420 -10.02 -18.91 17.35
CA THR A 420 -10.16 -17.47 17.06
C THR A 420 -9.29 -16.64 18.00
N VAL A 421 -8.54 -15.72 17.41
CA VAL A 421 -7.76 -14.71 18.13
C VAL A 421 -8.29 -13.35 17.72
N THR A 422 -8.90 -12.62 18.65
CA THR A 422 -9.42 -11.28 18.41
C THR A 422 -8.52 -10.25 19.09
N ILE A 423 -7.93 -9.37 18.30
CA ILE A 423 -7.19 -8.21 18.77
C ILE A 423 -8.10 -7.01 18.61
N GLN A 424 -8.45 -6.34 19.70
CA GLN A 424 -9.27 -5.14 19.69
C GLN A 424 -8.47 -3.96 20.19
N ASP A 425 -8.86 -2.77 19.78
CA ASP A 425 -8.42 -1.51 20.36
C ASP A 425 -9.65 -0.75 20.85
N SER A 426 -9.77 -0.61 22.14
CA SER A 426 -10.84 0.14 22.80
C SER A 426 -10.30 1.37 23.56
N THR A 427 -9.02 1.67 23.41
CA THR A 427 -8.32 2.73 24.11
C THR A 427 -8.34 4.01 23.27
N PRO A 428 -8.99 5.10 23.72
CA PRO A 428 -8.94 6.37 23.01
C PRO A 428 -7.53 6.98 23.02
N PRO A 429 -7.15 7.77 22.00
CA PRO A 429 -5.85 8.42 21.95
C PRO A 429 -5.64 9.38 23.12
N HIS A 430 -4.42 9.43 23.62
CA HIS A 430 -4.02 10.35 24.68
C HIS A 430 -3.66 11.71 24.08
N ILE A 431 -4.31 12.79 24.54
CA ILE A 431 -3.95 14.17 24.21
C ILE A 431 -3.15 14.74 25.37
N SER A 432 -1.89 15.15 25.11
CA SER A 432 -1.05 15.81 26.12
C SER A 432 -1.66 17.15 26.55
N PRO A 433 -1.60 17.48 27.85
CA PRO A 433 -2.09 18.78 28.33
C PRO A 433 -1.41 19.95 27.60
N ILE A 434 -2.20 20.96 27.28
CA ILE A 434 -1.73 22.20 26.65
C ILE A 434 -2.07 23.38 27.55
N ASP A 435 -1.20 24.40 27.59
CA ASP A 435 -1.38 25.58 28.42
C ASP A 435 -2.54 26.46 27.89
N ASP A 436 -3.26 27.07 28.82
CA ASP A 436 -4.23 28.11 28.50
C ASP A 436 -3.54 29.36 27.98
N ILE A 437 -4.23 30.09 27.09
CA ILE A 437 -3.71 31.30 26.46
C ILE A 437 -4.38 32.53 27.06
N SER A 438 -3.57 33.50 27.52
CA SER A 438 -4.06 34.80 27.98
C SER A 438 -3.36 35.91 27.21
N LEU A 439 -4.10 36.75 26.50
CA LEU A 439 -3.57 37.80 25.63
C LEU A 439 -4.31 39.12 25.82
N GLU A 440 -3.59 40.22 25.52
CA GLU A 440 -4.20 41.54 25.38
C GLU A 440 -4.94 41.63 24.06
N ALA A 441 -6.17 42.04 24.09
CA ALA A 441 -7.02 42.15 22.91
C ALA A 441 -6.63 43.37 22.06
N ARG A 442 -6.70 43.21 20.76
CA ARG A 442 -6.47 44.29 19.77
C ARG A 442 -7.77 44.88 19.21
N SER A 443 -8.88 44.18 19.45
CA SER A 443 -10.21 44.55 18.96
C SER A 443 -11.25 44.04 19.96
N SER A 444 -12.38 44.72 20.06
CA SER A 444 -13.49 44.24 20.89
C SER A 444 -14.19 42.98 20.37
N THR A 445 -14.00 42.62 19.07
CA THR A 445 -14.75 41.54 18.42
C THR A 445 -13.94 40.70 17.43
N GLN A 446 -12.73 41.14 17.01
CA GLN A 446 -11.98 40.52 15.92
C GLN A 446 -10.50 40.35 16.31
N ASN A 447 -10.21 39.38 17.18
CA ASN A 447 -8.86 39.03 17.54
C ASN A 447 -8.50 37.70 16.91
N LEU A 448 -7.32 37.60 16.32
CA LEU A 448 -6.74 36.36 15.79
C LEU A 448 -5.83 35.76 16.86
N VAL A 449 -6.04 34.51 17.18
CA VAL A 449 -5.17 33.71 18.07
C VAL A 449 -4.66 32.51 17.31
N THR A 450 -3.37 32.29 17.35
CA THR A 450 -2.75 31.07 16.79
C THR A 450 -2.68 30.04 17.89
N LEU A 451 -3.23 28.86 17.64
CA LEU A 451 -3.19 27.73 18.57
C LEU A 451 -2.07 26.77 18.17
N ASP A 452 -1.31 26.35 19.16
CA ASP A 452 -0.39 25.23 18.99
C ASP A 452 -1.15 23.91 19.08
N ILE A 453 -0.80 22.95 18.25
CA ILE A 453 -1.43 21.62 18.24
C ILE A 453 -0.85 20.80 19.40
N PRO A 454 -1.67 20.25 20.32
CA PRO A 454 -1.19 19.39 21.39
C PRO A 454 -0.53 18.12 20.84
N GLU A 455 0.44 17.57 21.58
CA GLU A 455 0.98 16.25 21.27
C GLU A 455 -0.06 15.17 21.53
N ILE A 456 -0.15 14.20 20.63
CA ILE A 456 -1.09 13.09 20.71
C ILE A 456 -0.34 11.79 20.54
N SER A 457 -0.73 10.78 21.31
CA SER A 457 -0.22 9.44 21.18
C SER A 457 -1.33 8.41 21.36
N ASP A 458 -1.17 7.31 20.65
CA ASP A 458 -1.99 6.12 20.74
C ASP A 458 -1.14 4.90 20.40
N GLU A 459 -1.40 3.74 21.00
CA GLU A 459 -0.57 2.55 20.79
C GLU A 459 -0.79 1.92 19.41
N VAL A 460 -2.00 2.03 18.87
CA VAL A 460 -2.35 1.48 17.54
C VAL A 460 -2.18 2.55 16.46
N GLY A 461 -2.52 3.80 16.77
CA GLY A 461 -2.28 4.94 15.90
C GLY A 461 -3.36 6.01 15.95
N VAL A 462 -2.96 7.26 15.72
CA VAL A 462 -3.86 8.41 15.68
C VAL A 462 -4.30 8.66 14.25
N MET A 463 -5.61 8.72 14.00
CA MET A 463 -6.19 9.04 12.71
C MET A 463 -6.27 10.55 12.47
N SER A 464 -6.72 11.32 13.47
CA SER A 464 -6.92 12.77 13.31
C SER A 464 -6.89 13.52 14.62
N ILE A 465 -6.55 14.83 14.53
CA ILE A 465 -6.85 15.84 15.54
C ILE A 465 -7.54 17.01 14.89
N THR A 466 -8.59 17.50 15.53
CA THR A 466 -9.35 18.68 15.13
C THR A 466 -9.64 19.55 16.34
N ASN A 467 -10.09 20.77 16.11
CA ASN A 467 -10.63 21.64 17.17
C ASN A 467 -11.81 22.45 16.64
N ASP A 468 -12.58 23.01 17.57
CA ASP A 468 -13.75 23.84 17.32
C ASP A 468 -13.46 25.36 17.46
N ALA A 469 -12.19 25.75 17.36
CA ALA A 469 -11.74 27.14 17.47
C ALA A 469 -12.43 28.06 16.46
N PRO A 470 -12.96 29.21 16.89
CA PRO A 470 -13.53 30.19 15.97
C PRO A 470 -12.43 30.88 15.15
N GLU A 471 -12.78 31.37 13.96
CA GLU A 471 -11.84 32.14 13.14
C GLU A 471 -11.38 33.43 13.82
N VAL A 472 -12.24 34.03 14.66
CA VAL A 472 -11.97 35.25 15.43
C VAL A 472 -12.50 35.11 16.85
N TYR A 473 -11.77 35.66 17.81
CA TYR A 473 -12.08 35.55 19.22
C TYR A 473 -12.65 36.86 19.78
N PRO A 474 -13.79 36.82 20.54
CA PRO A 474 -14.31 37.97 21.26
C PRO A 474 -13.49 38.27 22.52
N LEU A 475 -13.75 39.44 23.15
CA LEU A 475 -13.27 39.70 24.49
C LEU A 475 -13.89 38.72 25.50
N GLY A 476 -13.08 38.32 26.49
CA GLY A 476 -13.45 37.36 27.53
C GLY A 476 -12.85 35.99 27.29
N GLU A 477 -13.49 34.98 27.86
CA GLU A 477 -13.05 33.60 27.77
C GLU A 477 -13.74 32.87 26.61
N THR A 478 -12.97 32.13 25.83
CA THR A 478 -13.40 31.17 24.80
C THR A 478 -12.78 29.82 25.12
N ILE A 479 -13.60 28.78 25.27
CA ILE A 479 -13.16 27.42 25.44
C ILE A 479 -13.03 26.79 24.05
N VAL A 480 -11.87 26.29 23.71
CA VAL A 480 -11.61 25.49 22.51
C VAL A 480 -11.49 24.04 22.91
N THR A 481 -12.23 23.18 22.19
CA THR A 481 -12.20 21.73 22.40
C THR A 481 -11.37 21.07 21.30
N TRP A 482 -10.28 20.44 21.68
CA TRP A 482 -9.50 19.56 20.83
C TRP A 482 -10.11 18.18 20.85
N THR A 483 -10.24 17.56 19.68
CA THR A 483 -10.78 16.20 19.52
C THR A 483 -9.77 15.37 18.77
N ALA A 484 -9.27 14.30 19.39
CA ALA A 484 -8.41 13.30 18.76
C ALA A 484 -9.20 12.02 18.51
N THR A 485 -8.98 11.41 17.35
CA THR A 485 -9.59 10.14 16.97
C THR A 485 -8.47 9.20 16.53
N ASP A 486 -8.48 7.95 16.99
CA ASP A 486 -7.57 6.91 16.55
C ASP A 486 -8.02 6.25 15.23
N VAL A 487 -7.25 5.29 14.74
CA VAL A 487 -7.49 4.58 13.47
C VAL A 487 -8.71 3.65 13.52
N ILE A 488 -9.21 3.31 14.73
CA ILE A 488 -10.38 2.44 14.92
C ILE A 488 -11.64 3.26 15.19
N GLY A 489 -11.49 4.56 15.51
CA GLY A 489 -12.60 5.48 15.76
C GLY A 489 -12.86 5.76 17.24
N ASN A 490 -11.98 5.36 18.18
CA ASN A 490 -12.08 5.79 19.56
C ASN A 490 -11.70 7.27 19.65
N VAL A 491 -12.37 8.02 20.53
CA VAL A 491 -12.27 9.48 20.57
C VAL A 491 -11.90 9.96 21.97
N SER A 492 -10.98 10.91 22.05
CA SER A 492 -10.70 11.69 23.25
C SER A 492 -10.82 13.19 22.99
N THR A 493 -11.05 13.96 24.05
CA THR A 493 -11.15 15.42 23.97
C THR A 493 -10.35 16.10 25.06
N LEU A 494 -9.83 17.30 24.75
CA LEU A 494 -9.13 18.19 25.67
C LEU A 494 -9.63 19.61 25.47
N SER A 495 -9.95 20.32 26.58
CA SER A 495 -10.33 21.72 26.54
C SER A 495 -9.16 22.64 26.83
N GLN A 496 -9.06 23.74 26.08
CA GLN A 496 -8.10 24.82 26.27
C GLN A 496 -8.85 26.14 26.46
N SER A 497 -8.50 26.93 27.47
CA SER A 497 -9.09 28.26 27.69
C SER A 497 -8.26 29.34 26.99
N ILE A 498 -8.95 30.18 26.23
CA ILE A 498 -8.38 31.35 25.55
C ILE A 498 -9.03 32.61 26.16
N VAL A 499 -8.26 33.38 26.91
CA VAL A 499 -8.73 34.57 27.58
C VAL A 499 -8.17 35.83 26.91
N LEU A 500 -9.07 36.67 26.39
CA LEU A 500 -8.72 37.98 25.82
C LEU A 500 -9.21 39.10 26.72
N THR A 501 -8.27 39.90 27.24
CA THR A 501 -8.55 41.03 28.11
C THR A 501 -8.16 42.32 27.42
N ASP A 502 -8.89 43.40 27.62
CA ASP A 502 -8.51 44.76 27.26
C ASP A 502 -8.21 45.53 28.54
N SER A 503 -6.92 45.70 28.83
CA SER A 503 -6.41 46.47 29.95
C SER A 503 -5.90 47.84 29.52
N THR A 504 -6.05 48.17 28.23
CA THR A 504 -5.54 49.42 27.66
C THR A 504 -6.50 50.57 27.96
N VAL A 505 -6.03 51.52 28.76
CA VAL A 505 -6.84 52.71 29.06
C VAL A 505 -7.01 53.57 27.79
N PRO A 506 -8.20 54.12 27.55
CA PRO A 506 -8.45 54.99 26.41
C PRO A 506 -7.58 56.26 26.48
N ARG A 507 -7.02 56.63 25.37
CA ARG A 507 -6.25 57.90 25.21
C ARG A 507 -7.24 59.01 24.90
N ILE A 508 -7.20 60.05 25.70
CA ILE A 508 -7.90 61.31 25.40
C ILE A 508 -6.94 62.19 24.61
N ALA A 509 -7.26 62.43 23.37
CA ALA A 509 -6.58 63.48 22.61
C ALA A 509 -7.15 64.83 22.99
N PHE A 510 -6.33 65.68 23.54
CA PHE A 510 -6.70 67.10 23.76
C PHE A 510 -6.69 67.78 22.40
N SER A 511 -7.75 68.51 22.08
CA SER A 511 -7.68 69.50 21.01
C SER A 511 -6.85 70.68 21.53
N ASP A 512 -6.11 71.35 20.65
CA ASP A 512 -5.38 72.57 20.97
C ASP A 512 -6.34 73.57 21.63
N ASP A 513 -5.83 74.33 22.61
CA ASP A 513 -6.60 75.35 23.26
C ASP A 513 -7.18 76.29 22.22
N LEU A 514 -8.49 76.53 22.31
CA LEU A 514 -9.16 77.47 21.43
C LEU A 514 -8.81 78.88 21.86
N ILE A 515 -7.90 79.58 21.13
CA ILE A 515 -7.60 80.97 21.30
C ILE A 515 -8.52 81.72 20.37
N ILE A 516 -9.45 82.50 20.93
CA ILE A 516 -10.36 83.34 20.20
C ILE A 516 -9.95 84.78 20.46
N GLU A 517 -9.61 85.52 19.42
CA GLU A 517 -9.34 86.97 19.50
C GLU A 517 -10.69 87.70 19.61
N ALA A 518 -10.83 88.51 20.65
CA ALA A 518 -12.04 89.26 20.88
C ALA A 518 -12.25 90.34 19.80
N SER A 519 -13.31 90.22 19.03
CA SER A 519 -13.65 91.14 17.94
C SER A 519 -14.33 92.41 18.40
N SER A 520 -14.87 92.45 19.62
CA SER A 520 -15.42 93.63 20.30
C SER A 520 -15.67 93.33 21.78
N LEU A 521 -15.75 94.42 22.62
CA LEU A 521 -15.93 94.30 24.06
C LEU A 521 -17.33 93.67 24.49
N ASP A 522 -18.29 93.63 23.57
CA ASP A 522 -19.68 93.33 23.90
C ASP A 522 -20.25 92.03 23.19
N GLN A 523 -19.44 91.28 22.40
CA GLN A 523 -19.99 90.15 21.61
C GLN A 523 -19.18 88.84 21.66
N ASN A 524 -18.40 88.56 22.69
CA ASN A 524 -17.74 87.26 22.88
C ASN A 524 -18.58 86.36 23.82
N GLN A 525 -19.36 85.44 23.26
CA GLN A 525 -19.98 84.28 23.96
C GLN A 525 -19.23 83.00 23.63
#